data_15bd71231448706a5099ffca12b81873
#
_entry.id   15bd71231448706a5099ffca12b81873
#
_cell.length_a   1.000
_cell.length_b   1.000
_cell.length_c   1.000
_cell.angle_alpha   90.00
_cell.angle_beta   90.00
_cell.angle_gamma   90.00
#
_symmetry.space_group_name_H-M   'P 1'
#
loop_
_entity.id
_entity.type
_entity.pdbx_description
1 polymer ?
#
loop_
_entity_poly.entity_id
_entity_poly.type
_entity_poly.pdbx_seq_one_letter_code
_entity_poly.pdbx_strand_id
1 'polypeptide(L)'
;MKIAILGATSQIAQDLMLSFSNHKDYDLFLFGRNLGLLNNWIGRQSLDGSYHAQDYSYFNKSQRYDVIINFVGIGDPIKAQKMGSDIFKITEQYDDMALEYLKQHKETKYIFLSSGAVYGGSYQKPVNENTVATVDINNLKSTDW
;
A
#
# COMPACT_ATOMS: atom_id res chain seq x y z
N MET A 1 15.87 -11.31 -2.17
CA MET A 1 14.75 -10.68 -2.92
C MET A 1 14.52 -9.28 -2.36
N LYS A 2 14.51 -8.25 -3.21
CA LYS A 2 14.29 -6.85 -2.80
C LYS A 2 12.81 -6.49 -2.91
N ILE A 3 12.21 -6.10 -1.81
CA ILE A 3 10.78 -5.77 -1.72
C ILE A 3 10.61 -4.32 -1.28
N ALA A 4 9.97 -3.49 -2.10
CA ALA A 4 9.57 -2.15 -1.71
C ALA A 4 8.15 -2.18 -1.10
N ILE A 5 8.00 -1.63 0.09
CA ILE A 5 6.72 -1.52 0.80
C ILE A 5 6.33 -0.06 0.89
N LEU A 6 5.34 0.36 0.10
CA LEU A 6 4.78 1.71 0.16
C LEU A 6 3.70 1.77 1.24
N GLY A 7 3.71 2.80 2.06
CA GLY A 7 2.79 2.89 3.19
C GLY A 7 3.19 2.02 4.39
N ALA A 8 4.49 1.80 4.60
CA ALA A 8 5.05 0.90 5.62
C ALA A 8 4.65 1.25 7.07
N THR A 9 4.06 2.42 7.31
CA THR A 9 3.53 2.79 8.63
C THR A 9 2.10 2.28 8.89
N SER A 10 1.43 1.66 7.90
CA SER A 10 0.10 1.09 8.11
C SER A 10 0.19 -0.22 8.91
N GLN A 11 -0.86 -0.52 9.68
CA GLN A 11 -0.91 -1.73 10.49
C GLN A 11 -0.77 -3.00 9.64
N ILE A 12 -1.48 -3.06 8.52
CA ILE A 12 -1.44 -4.23 7.61
C ILE A 12 -0.02 -4.43 7.04
N ALA A 13 0.67 -3.33 6.66
CA ALA A 13 2.05 -3.42 6.21
C ALA A 13 2.98 -3.93 7.33
N GLN A 14 2.78 -3.46 8.57
CA GLN A 14 3.56 -3.90 9.72
C GLN A 14 3.36 -5.39 10.01
N ASP A 15 2.13 -5.89 9.92
CA ASP A 15 1.84 -7.31 10.11
C ASP A 15 2.51 -8.17 9.01
N LEU A 16 2.51 -7.69 7.75
CA LEU A 16 3.24 -8.36 6.67
C LEU A 16 4.75 -8.36 6.92
N MET A 17 5.32 -7.23 7.34
CA MET A 17 6.75 -7.13 7.65
C MET A 17 7.16 -8.09 8.78
N LEU A 18 6.32 -8.26 9.79
CA LEU A 18 6.52 -9.26 10.85
C LEU A 18 6.51 -10.69 10.27
N SER A 19 5.60 -10.99 9.35
CA SER A 19 5.57 -12.32 8.71
C SER A 19 6.82 -12.58 7.86
N PHE A 20 7.43 -11.54 7.31
CA PHE A 20 8.66 -11.64 6.53
C PHE A 20 9.94 -11.70 7.40
N SER A 21 9.86 -11.42 8.69
CA SER A 21 11.03 -11.39 9.58
C SER A 21 11.83 -12.69 9.62
N ASN A 22 11.16 -13.83 9.38
CA ASN A 22 11.80 -15.14 9.34
C ASN A 22 12.50 -15.46 8.00
N HIS A 23 12.36 -14.59 7.00
CA HIS A 23 12.94 -14.77 5.66
C HIS A 23 14.20 -13.92 5.49
N LYS A 24 15.35 -14.47 5.88
CA LYS A 24 16.67 -13.77 5.84
C LYS A 24 17.08 -13.32 4.43
N ASP A 25 16.51 -13.91 3.39
CA ASP A 25 16.78 -13.57 1.98
C ASP A 25 15.99 -12.35 1.48
N TYR A 26 15.14 -11.77 2.33
CA TYR A 26 14.36 -10.58 1.98
C TYR A 26 15.06 -9.31 2.44
N ASP A 27 15.21 -8.38 1.50
CA ASP A 27 15.76 -7.05 1.70
C ASP A 27 14.61 -6.05 1.54
N LEU A 28 14.13 -5.47 2.65
CA LEU A 28 12.89 -4.71 2.70
C LEU A 28 13.16 -3.20 2.68
N PHE A 29 12.67 -2.53 1.65
CA PHE A 29 12.72 -1.07 1.49
C PHE A 29 11.37 -0.48 1.90
N LEU A 30 11.36 0.20 3.04
CA LEU A 30 10.16 0.62 3.74
C LEU A 30 9.91 2.11 3.54
N PHE A 31 8.89 2.44 2.75
CA PHE A 31 8.57 3.82 2.40
C PHE A 31 7.42 4.38 3.25
N GLY A 32 7.66 5.53 3.87
CA GLY A 32 6.68 6.21 4.69
C GLY A 32 6.99 7.69 4.87
N ARG A 33 5.94 8.49 5.12
CA ARG A 33 6.07 9.95 5.36
C ARG A 33 6.65 10.27 6.73
N ASN A 34 6.47 9.39 7.71
CA ASN A 34 6.95 9.59 9.07
C ASN A 34 8.00 8.54 9.42
N LEU A 35 9.26 8.85 9.09
CA LEU A 35 10.40 7.97 9.36
C LEU A 35 10.64 7.74 10.86
N GLY A 36 10.29 8.73 11.70
CA GLY A 36 10.41 8.58 13.16
C GLY A 36 9.52 7.46 13.70
N LEU A 37 8.26 7.43 13.26
CA LEU A 37 7.35 6.34 13.64
C LEU A 37 7.82 4.99 13.11
N LEU A 38 8.29 4.95 11.87
CA LEU A 38 8.74 3.72 11.23
C LEU A 38 9.99 3.16 11.92
N ASN A 39 11.01 3.99 12.15
CA ASN A 39 12.23 3.60 12.83
C ASN A 39 11.95 3.16 14.28
N ASN A 40 11.08 3.87 14.99
CA ASN A 40 10.67 3.48 16.35
C ASN A 40 9.96 2.12 16.37
N TRP A 41 9.13 1.85 15.35
CA TRP A 41 8.48 0.56 15.24
C TRP A 41 9.50 -0.55 14.96
N ILE A 42 10.40 -0.37 13.97
CA ILE A 42 11.48 -1.33 13.65
C ILE A 42 12.31 -1.64 14.90
N GLY A 43 12.73 -0.60 15.63
CA GLY A 43 13.56 -0.75 16.82
C GLY A 43 12.90 -1.49 17.99
N ARG A 44 11.57 -1.60 18.00
CA ARG A 44 10.82 -2.37 19.01
C ARG A 44 10.62 -3.82 18.64
N GLN A 45 10.85 -4.16 17.39
CA GLN A 45 10.70 -5.52 16.89
C GLN A 45 12.04 -6.24 16.88
N SER A 46 12.04 -7.50 17.27
CA SER A 46 13.21 -8.39 17.09
C SER A 46 13.17 -8.93 15.66
N LEU A 47 13.55 -8.10 14.69
CA LEU A 47 13.50 -8.45 13.28
C LEU A 47 14.86 -8.95 12.81
N ASP A 48 14.92 -10.21 12.39
CA ASP A 48 16.10 -10.80 11.72
C ASP A 48 16.01 -10.51 10.22
N GLY A 49 16.56 -9.38 9.76
CA GLY A 49 16.49 -9.06 8.33
C GLY A 49 17.08 -7.69 8.00
N SER A 50 17.10 -7.41 6.70
CA SER A 50 17.56 -6.12 6.18
C SER A 50 16.35 -5.20 5.98
N TYR A 51 16.29 -4.10 6.75
CA TYR A 51 15.20 -3.13 6.73
C TYR A 51 15.73 -1.73 6.48
N HIS A 52 15.30 -1.11 5.38
CA HIS A 52 15.73 0.22 4.96
C HIS A 52 14.56 1.20 5.02
N ALA A 53 14.40 1.93 6.13
CA ALA A 53 13.37 2.95 6.24
C ALA A 53 13.76 4.19 5.42
N GLN A 54 12.90 4.61 4.50
CA GLN A 54 13.16 5.69 3.56
C GLN A 54 11.93 6.58 3.35
N ASP A 55 12.18 7.84 3.03
CA ASP A 55 11.16 8.73 2.49
C ASP A 55 10.88 8.41 1.02
N TYR A 56 9.68 8.75 0.55
CA TYR A 56 9.28 8.50 -0.84
C TYR A 56 10.16 9.18 -1.89
N SER A 57 10.85 10.27 -1.54
CA SER A 57 11.80 10.93 -2.44
C SER A 57 12.97 10.05 -2.85
N TYR A 58 13.26 9.00 -2.05
CA TYR A 58 14.28 8.00 -2.36
C TYR A 58 13.76 6.82 -3.19
N PHE A 59 12.45 6.76 -3.47
CA PHE A 59 11.89 5.77 -4.37
C PHE A 59 12.25 6.15 -5.81
N ASN A 60 13.40 5.68 -6.27
CA ASN A 60 13.98 6.08 -7.54
C ASN A 60 14.12 4.91 -8.53
N LYS A 61 14.28 5.26 -9.80
CA LYS A 61 14.34 4.31 -10.90
C LYS A 61 15.65 3.52 -10.99
N SER A 62 16.69 3.95 -10.26
CA SER A 62 18.00 3.28 -10.25
C SER A 62 18.05 2.08 -9.29
N GLN A 63 17.24 2.10 -8.24
CA GLN A 63 17.11 0.98 -7.33
C GLN A 63 16.18 -0.07 -7.92
N ARG A 64 16.67 -1.31 -8.09
CA ARG A 64 15.85 -2.42 -8.55
C ARG A 64 15.14 -3.10 -7.40
N TYR A 65 13.81 -3.24 -7.55
CA TYR A 65 12.97 -4.05 -6.68
C TYR A 65 12.42 -5.25 -7.44
N ASP A 66 12.38 -6.41 -6.81
CA ASP A 66 11.74 -7.60 -7.36
C ASP A 66 10.22 -7.50 -7.22
N VAL A 67 9.77 -6.90 -6.11
CA VAL A 67 8.35 -6.72 -5.79
C VAL A 67 8.13 -5.32 -5.20
N ILE A 68 7.04 -4.68 -5.59
CA ILE A 68 6.51 -3.47 -4.94
C ILE A 68 5.13 -3.82 -4.39
N ILE A 69 4.91 -3.55 -3.09
CA ILE A 69 3.62 -3.75 -2.43
C ILE A 69 3.11 -2.41 -1.94
N ASN A 70 1.96 -1.97 -2.45
CA ASN A 70 1.37 -0.68 -2.12
C ASN A 70 0.24 -0.82 -1.09
N PHE A 71 0.50 -0.29 0.12
CA PHE A 71 -0.45 -0.18 1.23
C PHE A 71 -0.93 1.26 1.43
N VAL A 72 -0.59 2.17 0.51
CA VAL A 72 -1.01 3.57 0.66
C VAL A 72 -2.50 3.67 0.46
N GLY A 73 -3.17 4.22 1.46
CA GLY A 73 -4.61 4.45 1.47
C GLY A 73 -5.01 5.12 2.78
N ILE A 74 -6.27 5.49 2.89
CA ILE A 74 -6.85 6.06 4.11
C ILE A 74 -7.72 4.99 4.76
N GLY A 75 -7.15 4.29 5.75
CA GLY A 75 -7.85 3.23 6.47
C GLY A 75 -8.76 3.72 7.61
N ASP A 76 -8.71 5.00 7.97
CA ASP A 76 -9.55 5.61 9.02
C ASP A 76 -10.82 6.19 8.38
N PRO A 77 -12.03 5.63 8.68
CA PRO A 77 -13.29 6.08 8.09
C PRO A 77 -13.62 7.55 8.38
N ILE A 78 -13.31 8.05 9.58
CA ILE A 78 -13.58 9.43 9.96
C ILE A 78 -12.69 10.38 9.15
N LYS A 79 -11.44 10.00 8.98
CA LYS A 79 -10.47 10.76 8.18
C LYS A 79 -10.84 10.73 6.70
N ALA A 80 -11.25 9.55 6.21
CA ALA A 80 -11.74 9.36 4.85
C ALA A 80 -12.94 10.28 4.57
N GLN A 81 -13.93 10.31 5.45
CA GLN A 81 -15.12 11.15 5.30
C GLN A 81 -14.78 12.65 5.23
N LYS A 82 -13.80 13.11 6.05
CA LYS A 82 -13.35 14.51 6.03
C LYS A 82 -12.61 14.89 4.76
N MET A 83 -11.90 13.93 4.16
CA MET A 83 -11.10 14.16 2.96
C MET A 83 -11.92 14.09 1.68
N GLY A 84 -13.02 13.35 1.67
CA GLY A 84 -13.87 13.21 0.49
C GLY A 84 -13.07 12.72 -0.73
N SER A 85 -13.23 13.39 -1.87
CA SER A 85 -12.56 13.02 -3.13
C SER A 85 -11.03 13.14 -3.12
N ASP A 86 -10.45 13.83 -2.14
CA ASP A 86 -8.99 13.94 -2.05
C ASP A 86 -8.30 12.61 -1.72
N ILE A 87 -9.05 11.63 -1.21
CA ILE A 87 -8.58 10.25 -1.02
C ILE A 87 -8.06 9.68 -2.34
N PHE A 88 -8.84 9.87 -3.41
CA PHE A 88 -8.49 9.37 -4.74
C PHE A 88 -7.15 9.93 -5.21
N LYS A 89 -6.93 11.24 -5.06
CA LYS A 89 -5.66 11.89 -5.45
C LYS A 89 -4.46 11.31 -4.71
N ILE A 90 -4.62 10.99 -3.42
CA ILE A 90 -3.53 10.38 -2.64
C ILE A 90 -3.22 8.98 -3.18
N THR A 91 -4.23 8.15 -3.40
CA THR A 91 -4.04 6.80 -3.92
C THR A 91 -3.41 6.84 -5.31
N GLU A 92 -3.94 7.67 -6.21
CA GLU A 92 -3.44 7.89 -7.57
C GLU A 92 -1.96 8.30 -7.57
N GLN A 93 -1.59 9.27 -6.73
CA GLN A 93 -0.21 9.76 -6.67
C GLN A 93 0.82 8.64 -6.41
N TYR A 94 0.52 7.73 -5.48
CA TYR A 94 1.45 6.65 -5.14
C TYR A 94 1.37 5.48 -6.12
N ASP A 95 0.21 5.27 -6.72
CA ASP A 95 0.05 4.33 -7.83
C ASP A 95 0.86 4.79 -9.04
N ASP A 96 0.71 6.04 -9.45
CA ASP A 96 1.45 6.63 -10.56
C ASP A 96 2.97 6.53 -10.35
N MET A 97 3.44 6.77 -9.14
CA MET A 97 4.85 6.63 -8.79
C MET A 97 5.33 5.18 -9.03
N ALA A 98 4.55 4.18 -8.62
CA ALA A 98 4.87 2.77 -8.83
C ALA A 98 4.78 2.41 -10.32
N LEU A 99 3.74 2.83 -11.02
CA LEU A 99 3.54 2.56 -12.44
C LEU A 99 4.63 3.20 -13.31
N GLU A 100 5.07 4.41 -12.96
CA GLU A 100 6.19 5.05 -13.66
C GLU A 100 7.51 4.28 -13.48
N TYR A 101 7.75 3.74 -12.28
CA TYR A 101 8.87 2.84 -12.04
C TYR A 101 8.79 1.58 -12.92
N LEU A 102 7.61 0.96 -13.03
CA LEU A 102 7.40 -0.27 -13.81
C LEU A 102 7.61 -0.08 -15.32
N LYS A 103 7.47 1.13 -15.86
CA LYS A 103 7.79 1.41 -17.27
C LYS A 103 9.24 1.07 -17.61
N GLN A 104 10.15 1.20 -16.66
CA GLN A 104 11.57 0.91 -16.81
C GLN A 104 11.99 -0.44 -16.22
N HIS A 105 11.16 -1.06 -15.37
CA HIS A 105 11.44 -2.30 -14.66
C HIS A 105 10.29 -3.29 -14.82
N LYS A 106 10.09 -3.78 -16.04
CA LYS A 106 8.93 -4.61 -16.42
C LYS A 106 8.89 -5.98 -15.74
N GLU A 107 10.02 -6.45 -15.24
CA GLU A 107 10.15 -7.69 -14.47
C GLU A 107 9.69 -7.56 -13.02
N THR A 108 9.58 -6.34 -12.49
CA THR A 108 9.13 -6.07 -11.12
C THR A 108 7.64 -6.39 -10.99
N LYS A 109 7.28 -7.17 -9.97
CA LYS A 109 5.87 -7.43 -9.65
C LYS A 109 5.29 -6.28 -8.84
N TYR A 110 4.11 -5.84 -9.21
CA TYR A 110 3.35 -4.83 -8.45
C TYR A 110 2.12 -5.47 -7.81
N ILE A 111 1.97 -5.25 -6.51
CA ILE A 111 0.83 -5.71 -5.72
C ILE A 111 0.18 -4.47 -5.10
N PHE A 112 -1.05 -4.20 -5.49
CA PHE A 112 -1.88 -3.15 -4.91
C PHE A 112 -2.91 -3.76 -3.95
N LEU A 113 -2.99 -3.23 -2.73
CA LEU A 113 -4.02 -3.63 -1.78
C LEU A 113 -5.29 -2.84 -2.04
N SER A 114 -6.27 -3.52 -2.62
CA SER A 114 -7.60 -2.98 -2.81
C SER A 114 -8.44 -3.12 -1.53
N SER A 115 -9.67 -2.66 -1.58
CA SER A 115 -10.65 -2.74 -0.50
C SER A 115 -11.90 -3.48 -0.94
N GLY A 116 -12.52 -4.21 -0.02
CA GLY A 116 -13.85 -4.80 -0.24
C GLY A 116 -14.94 -3.77 -0.54
N ALA A 117 -14.70 -2.48 -0.22
CA ALA A 117 -15.61 -1.38 -0.57
C ALA A 117 -15.84 -1.22 -2.09
N VAL A 118 -14.95 -1.75 -2.93
CA VAL A 118 -15.12 -1.78 -4.39
C VAL A 118 -16.42 -2.48 -4.82
N TYR A 119 -16.92 -3.40 -4.00
CA TYR A 119 -18.17 -4.11 -4.29
C TYR A 119 -19.43 -3.34 -3.87
N GLY A 120 -19.31 -2.24 -3.09
CA GLY A 120 -20.44 -1.50 -2.52
C GLY A 120 -20.96 -2.11 -1.22
N GLY A 121 -22.04 -1.52 -0.68
CA GLY A 121 -22.55 -1.82 0.67
C GLY A 121 -23.76 -2.75 0.77
N SER A 122 -24.33 -3.26 -0.31
CA SER A 122 -25.66 -3.88 -0.31
C SER A 122 -25.72 -5.35 -0.74
N TYR A 123 -24.68 -6.13 -0.50
CA TYR A 123 -24.70 -7.55 -0.81
C TYR A 123 -25.35 -8.38 0.29
N GLN A 124 -26.35 -9.20 -0.11
CA GLN A 124 -27.02 -10.15 0.79
C GLN A 124 -26.23 -11.46 0.95
N LYS A 125 -25.23 -11.69 0.12
CA LYS A 125 -24.39 -12.90 0.12
C LYS A 125 -22.91 -12.49 0.09
N PRO A 126 -21.98 -13.34 0.60
CA PRO A 126 -20.56 -13.11 0.44
C PRO A 126 -20.18 -12.90 -1.03
N VAL A 127 -19.32 -11.93 -1.30
CA VAL A 127 -18.79 -11.64 -2.64
C VAL A 127 -17.55 -12.48 -2.92
N ASN A 128 -17.27 -12.70 -4.21
CA ASN A 128 -16.07 -13.38 -4.68
C ASN A 128 -15.53 -12.67 -5.93
N GLU A 129 -14.47 -13.18 -6.52
CA GLU A 129 -13.78 -12.59 -7.67
C GLU A 129 -14.65 -12.43 -8.94
N ASN A 130 -15.77 -13.14 -9.02
CA ASN A 130 -16.72 -13.05 -10.13
C ASN A 130 -17.89 -12.09 -9.85
N THR A 131 -17.93 -11.51 -8.65
CA THR A 131 -19.00 -10.59 -8.26
C THR A 131 -18.79 -9.24 -8.93
N VAL A 132 -19.81 -8.75 -9.64
CA VAL A 132 -19.76 -7.45 -10.30
C VAL A 132 -19.85 -6.34 -9.25
N ALA A 133 -18.93 -5.37 -9.30
CA ALA A 133 -18.98 -4.19 -8.45
C ALA A 133 -20.22 -3.33 -8.78
N THR A 134 -20.88 -2.82 -7.74
CA THR A 134 -22.09 -2.00 -7.88
C THR A 134 -21.86 -0.52 -7.57
N VAL A 135 -20.61 -0.14 -7.26
CA VAL A 135 -20.26 1.25 -6.99
C VAL A 135 -20.40 2.07 -8.28
N ASP A 136 -21.21 3.09 -8.26
CA ASP A 136 -21.33 4.06 -9.36
C ASP A 136 -20.29 5.16 -9.20
N ILE A 137 -19.15 5.02 -9.89
CA ILE A 137 -18.04 5.98 -9.86
C ILE A 137 -18.41 7.36 -10.44
N ASN A 138 -19.51 7.47 -11.18
CA ASN A 138 -19.99 8.73 -11.75
C ASN A 138 -20.91 9.49 -10.77
N ASN A 139 -21.39 8.83 -9.73
CA ASN A 139 -22.24 9.44 -8.71
C ASN A 139 -21.40 9.99 -7.55
N LEU A 140 -20.91 11.22 -7.70
CA LEU A 140 -20.09 11.90 -6.70
C LEU A 140 -20.77 12.14 -5.34
N LYS A 141 -22.08 11.90 -5.25
CA LYS A 141 -22.84 11.99 -3.99
C LYS A 141 -23.00 10.63 -3.31
N SER A 142 -22.60 9.55 -3.95
CA SER A 142 -22.60 8.24 -3.32
C SER A 142 -21.54 8.19 -2.21
N THR A 143 -21.94 7.63 -1.06
CA THR A 143 -20.99 7.37 0.05
C THR A 143 -20.20 6.09 -0.15
N ASP A 144 -20.48 5.33 -1.19
CA ASP A 144 -19.88 4.03 -1.44
C ASP A 144 -18.43 4.13 -1.96
N TRP A 145 -18.07 5.26 -2.53
CA TRP A 145 -16.73 5.48 -3.07
C TRP A 145 -15.89 6.44 -2.22
#